data_6171d640ca04ce9543bc6eade576fa1d
#
_entry.id   6171d640ca04ce9543bc6eade576fa1d
#
_cell.length_a   1.000
_cell.length_b   1.000
_cell.length_c   1.000
_cell.angle_alpha   90.00
_cell.angle_beta   90.00
_cell.angle_gamma   90.00
#
_symmetry.space_group_name_H-M   'P 1'
#
loop_
_entity.id
_entity.type
_entity.pdbx_description
1 polymer ?
#
loop_
_entity_poly.entity_id
_entity_poly.type
_entity_poly.pdbx_seq_one_letter_code
_entity_poly.pdbx_strand_id
1 'polypeptide(L)'
;STVFYAEMGGQLGDQGSLTSGGQLWQIQDTRKAGDAWLHMLPIKGGSDTDEIPGLGQSVKLEVNLERRNAIQRHHPVTHLLHWALHEVVGKDVSQKGSYVGPEKLTFDFNSHPLTPEQVRDVEQLVNHRILENGSVSWQEVPYEEVQKRSDIMQFFGDKYGDKVRVVQLGGGRGNL
;
A
#
# COMPACT_ATOMS: atom_id res chain seq x y z
N SER A 1 -17.14 -7.13 9.63
CA SER A 1 -15.77 -7.24 9.09
C SER A 1 -15.81 -7.12 7.57
N THR A 2 -14.73 -6.65 6.97
CA THR A 2 -14.60 -6.53 5.50
C THR A 2 -13.30 -7.18 5.03
N VAL A 3 -13.27 -7.61 3.77
CA VAL A 3 -12.08 -8.12 3.07
C VAL A 3 -11.39 -7.04 2.24
N PHE A 4 -11.98 -5.84 2.17
CA PHE A 4 -11.48 -4.70 1.41
C PHE A 4 -10.43 -3.93 2.21
N TYR A 5 -9.34 -3.59 1.55
CA TYR A 5 -8.34 -2.65 2.06
C TYR A 5 -8.87 -1.22 1.90
N ALA A 6 -8.87 -0.45 2.97
CA ALA A 6 -9.20 0.97 2.91
C ALA A 6 -7.96 1.79 2.55
N GLU A 7 -8.14 2.85 1.76
CA GLU A 7 -7.06 3.77 1.39
C GLU A 7 -6.31 4.26 2.62
N MET A 8 -5.00 4.01 2.65
CA MET A 8 -4.12 4.40 3.74
C MET A 8 -2.65 4.37 3.30
N GLY A 9 -1.82 5.26 3.85
CA GLY A 9 -0.37 5.25 3.62
C GLY A 9 0.05 5.43 2.16
N GLY A 10 -0.75 6.16 1.36
CA GLY A 10 -0.51 6.36 -0.07
C GLY A 10 -0.99 5.22 -0.96
N GLN A 11 -1.40 4.07 -0.41
CA GLN A 11 -1.99 2.99 -1.18
C GLN A 11 -3.50 3.21 -1.36
N LEU A 12 -3.96 3.11 -2.60
CA LEU A 12 -5.39 3.22 -2.94
C LEU A 12 -6.22 2.12 -2.30
N GLY A 13 -7.46 2.47 -1.96
CA GLY A 13 -8.47 1.54 -1.47
C GLY A 13 -8.88 0.51 -2.52
N ASP A 14 -9.38 -0.63 -2.06
CA ASP A 14 -9.87 -1.67 -2.95
C ASP A 14 -11.18 -1.30 -3.64
N GLN A 15 -11.35 -1.90 -4.79
CA GLN A 15 -12.58 -1.92 -5.57
C GLN A 15 -13.10 -3.35 -5.69
N GLY A 16 -14.38 -3.49 -6.04
CA GLY A 16 -14.99 -4.80 -6.22
C GLY A 16 -16.50 -4.72 -6.21
N SER A 17 -17.15 -5.73 -5.63
CA SER A 17 -18.60 -5.79 -5.59
C SER A 17 -19.14 -6.20 -4.22
N LEU A 18 -20.40 -5.81 -4.00
CA LEU A 18 -21.22 -6.19 -2.87
C LEU A 18 -22.51 -6.81 -3.43
N THR A 19 -22.89 -7.98 -2.95
CA THR A 19 -24.14 -8.64 -3.31
C THR A 19 -24.98 -8.91 -2.06
N SER A 20 -26.28 -8.59 -2.11
CA SER A 20 -27.25 -8.88 -1.08
C SER A 20 -28.65 -9.03 -1.70
N GLY A 21 -29.43 -9.99 -1.25
CA GLY A 21 -30.82 -10.19 -1.74
C GLY A 21 -30.94 -10.36 -3.26
N GLY A 22 -29.90 -10.85 -3.93
CA GLY A 22 -29.88 -10.98 -5.42
C GLY A 22 -29.52 -9.69 -6.16
N GLN A 23 -29.31 -8.58 -5.46
CA GLN A 23 -28.85 -7.31 -6.05
C GLN A 23 -27.33 -7.20 -5.97
N LEU A 24 -26.73 -6.53 -6.95
CA LEU A 24 -25.28 -6.30 -7.08
C LEU A 24 -24.98 -4.81 -7.11
N TRP A 25 -24.07 -4.38 -6.25
CA TRP A 25 -23.52 -3.01 -6.23
C TRP A 25 -22.03 -3.06 -6.53
N GLN A 26 -21.55 -2.11 -7.34
CA GLN A 26 -20.12 -1.94 -7.59
C GLN A 26 -19.51 -1.04 -6.52
N ILE A 27 -18.44 -1.50 -5.88
CA ILE A 27 -17.64 -0.70 -4.94
C ILE A 27 -16.51 -0.04 -5.73
N GLN A 28 -16.56 1.30 -5.83
CA GLN A 28 -15.60 2.09 -6.60
C GLN A 28 -14.36 2.49 -5.79
N ASP A 29 -14.48 2.50 -4.47
CA ASP A 29 -13.38 2.85 -3.56
C ASP A 29 -13.72 2.35 -2.16
N THR A 30 -12.68 2.17 -1.33
CA THR A 30 -12.82 1.82 0.08
C THR A 30 -11.98 2.78 0.91
N ARG A 31 -12.62 3.44 1.87
CA ARG A 31 -11.99 4.42 2.76
C ARG A 31 -12.21 4.06 4.22
N LYS A 32 -11.43 4.68 5.09
CA LYS A 32 -11.58 4.54 6.53
C LYS A 32 -12.08 5.85 7.15
N ALA A 33 -13.06 5.73 8.06
CA ALA A 33 -13.54 6.84 8.90
C ALA A 33 -13.58 6.36 10.35
N GLY A 34 -12.62 6.77 11.15
CA GLY A 34 -12.41 6.20 12.47
C GLY A 34 -12.19 4.68 12.39
N ASP A 35 -13.04 3.91 13.07
CA ASP A 35 -12.99 2.44 13.05
C ASP A 35 -13.92 1.80 12.00
N ALA A 36 -14.57 2.61 11.17
CA ALA A 36 -15.45 2.14 10.11
C ALA A 36 -14.80 2.10 8.75
N TRP A 37 -15.13 1.06 7.95
CA TRP A 37 -14.77 0.96 6.54
C TRP A 37 -15.95 1.42 5.69
N LEU A 38 -15.72 2.44 4.86
CA LEU A 38 -16.70 3.00 3.95
C LEU A 38 -16.50 2.40 2.55
N HIS A 39 -17.47 1.64 2.08
CA HIS A 39 -17.50 1.13 0.71
C HIS A 39 -18.25 2.12 -0.16
N MET A 40 -17.55 2.82 -1.03
CA MET A 40 -18.10 3.88 -1.87
C MET A 40 -18.81 3.30 -3.08
N LEU A 41 -20.11 3.53 -3.17
CA LEU A 41 -20.92 3.13 -4.31
C LEU A 41 -21.07 4.28 -5.30
N PRO A 42 -21.24 4.03 -6.62
CA PRO A 42 -21.51 5.09 -7.57
C PRO A 42 -22.85 5.77 -7.25
N ILE A 43 -22.88 7.09 -7.36
CA ILE A 43 -24.14 7.85 -7.30
C ILE A 43 -24.84 7.60 -8.63
N LYS A 44 -25.88 6.78 -8.64
CA LYS A 44 -26.78 6.68 -9.79
C LYS A 44 -27.68 7.90 -9.80
N GLY A 45 -27.64 8.65 -10.89
CA GLY A 45 -28.49 9.81 -11.07
C GLY A 45 -29.97 9.42 -11.10
N GLY A 46 -30.72 9.82 -10.08
CA GLY A 46 -32.16 10.04 -10.16
C GLY A 46 -33.11 8.86 -10.02
N SER A 47 -32.68 7.69 -9.54
CA SER A 47 -33.62 6.61 -9.19
C SER A 47 -33.53 6.31 -7.70
N ASP A 48 -34.55 6.67 -6.95
CA ASP A 48 -34.70 6.44 -5.51
C ASP A 48 -34.90 4.94 -5.13
N THR A 49 -34.67 4.01 -6.05
CA THR A 49 -35.04 2.60 -5.88
C THR A 49 -33.88 1.64 -5.65
N ASP A 50 -32.64 2.09 -5.64
CA ASP A 50 -31.51 1.24 -5.25
C ASP A 50 -31.41 1.20 -3.71
N GLU A 51 -32.28 0.44 -3.08
CA GLU A 51 -32.19 0.16 -1.64
C GLU A 51 -30.86 -0.53 -1.33
N ILE A 52 -29.95 0.19 -0.69
CA ILE A 52 -28.73 -0.41 -0.15
C ILE A 52 -29.11 -1.41 0.96
N PRO A 53 -28.28 -2.45 1.20
CA PRO A 53 -28.56 -3.42 2.25
C PRO A 53 -28.80 -2.75 3.61
N GLY A 54 -29.89 -3.12 4.28
CA GLY A 54 -30.21 -2.61 5.61
C GLY A 54 -29.23 -3.11 6.68
N LEU A 55 -29.25 -2.43 7.84
CA LEU A 55 -28.42 -2.83 8.98
C LEU A 55 -28.70 -4.27 9.40
N GLY A 56 -27.63 -5.03 9.63
CA GLY A 56 -27.72 -6.44 10.04
C GLY A 56 -27.96 -7.43 8.89
N GLN A 57 -28.12 -6.98 7.67
CA GLN A 57 -28.23 -7.88 6.53
C GLN A 57 -26.90 -8.52 6.18
N SER A 58 -26.95 -9.78 5.77
CA SER A 58 -25.78 -10.50 5.26
C SER A 58 -25.46 -10.03 3.85
N VAL A 59 -24.21 -9.73 3.60
CA VAL A 59 -23.69 -9.31 2.30
C VAL A 59 -22.52 -10.19 1.89
N LYS A 60 -22.41 -10.47 0.60
CA LYS A 60 -21.21 -11.07 0.00
C LYS A 60 -20.35 -9.95 -0.56
N LEU A 61 -19.09 -9.93 -0.19
CA LEU A 61 -18.08 -8.96 -0.65
C LEU A 61 -17.05 -9.68 -1.53
N GLU A 62 -16.81 -9.17 -2.73
CA GLU A 62 -15.83 -9.71 -3.68
C GLU A 62 -14.89 -8.59 -4.15
N VAL A 63 -13.59 -8.75 -3.84
CA VAL A 63 -12.56 -7.79 -4.24
C VAL A 63 -12.19 -7.99 -5.70
N ASN A 64 -11.94 -6.91 -6.44
CA ASN A 64 -11.32 -6.96 -7.75
C ASN A 64 -9.85 -7.42 -7.59
N LEU A 65 -9.62 -8.72 -7.77
CA LEU A 65 -8.31 -9.35 -7.55
C LEU A 65 -7.26 -8.89 -8.56
N GLU A 66 -7.64 -8.60 -9.80
CA GLU A 66 -6.70 -8.12 -10.82
C GLU A 66 -6.09 -6.78 -10.37
N ARG A 67 -6.95 -5.83 -9.99
CA ARG A 67 -6.53 -4.54 -9.47
C ARG A 67 -5.75 -4.66 -8.15
N ARG A 68 -6.20 -5.49 -7.21
CA ARG A 68 -5.53 -5.77 -5.95
C ARG A 68 -4.11 -6.29 -6.19
N ASN A 69 -3.95 -7.28 -7.07
CA ASN A 69 -2.66 -7.87 -7.39
C ASN A 69 -1.70 -6.87 -8.06
N ALA A 70 -2.21 -5.96 -8.90
CA ALA A 70 -1.40 -4.90 -9.48
C ALA A 70 -0.85 -3.97 -8.39
N ILE A 71 -1.70 -3.50 -7.47
CA ILE A 71 -1.31 -2.66 -6.33
C ILE A 71 -0.31 -3.41 -5.42
N GLN A 72 -0.56 -4.68 -5.12
CA GLN A 72 0.33 -5.50 -4.29
C GLN A 72 1.73 -5.67 -4.89
N ARG A 73 1.89 -5.64 -6.21
CA ARG A 73 3.21 -5.62 -6.85
C ARG A 73 3.93 -4.29 -6.68
N HIS A 74 3.22 -3.18 -6.74
CA HIS A 74 3.80 -1.84 -6.59
C HIS A 74 4.19 -1.51 -5.15
N HIS A 75 3.47 -2.01 -4.16
CA HIS A 75 3.72 -1.68 -2.76
C HIS A 75 5.15 -2.03 -2.30
N PRO A 76 5.66 -3.26 -2.47
CA PRO A 76 7.04 -3.58 -2.10
C PRO A 76 8.08 -2.78 -2.90
N VAL A 77 7.78 -2.47 -4.17
CA VAL A 77 8.68 -1.67 -5.01
C VAL A 77 8.89 -0.27 -4.46
N THR A 78 7.90 0.31 -3.77
CA THR A 78 8.07 1.60 -3.07
C THR A 78 9.19 1.52 -2.02
N HIS A 79 9.26 0.43 -1.27
CA HIS A 79 10.32 0.20 -0.27
C HIS A 79 11.68 -0.07 -0.93
N LEU A 80 11.70 -0.87 -2.01
CA LEU A 80 12.92 -1.12 -2.77
C LEU A 80 13.49 0.17 -3.39
N LEU A 81 12.61 1.05 -3.88
CA LEU A 81 13.01 2.34 -4.43
C LEU A 81 13.64 3.22 -3.34
N HIS A 82 13.04 3.30 -2.16
CA HIS A 82 13.61 4.04 -1.04
C HIS A 82 14.98 3.50 -0.63
N TRP A 83 15.11 2.18 -0.51
CA TRP A 83 16.39 1.53 -0.24
C TRP A 83 17.44 1.85 -1.32
N ALA A 84 17.11 1.71 -2.59
CA ALA A 84 18.05 2.00 -3.69
C ALA A 84 18.48 3.47 -3.70
N LEU A 85 17.57 4.40 -3.39
CA LEU A 85 17.91 5.81 -3.23
C LEU A 85 18.90 6.03 -2.07
N HIS A 86 18.75 5.32 -0.95
CA HIS A 86 19.71 5.37 0.15
C HIS A 86 21.09 4.84 -0.25
N GLU A 87 21.18 3.82 -1.08
CA GLU A 87 22.46 3.25 -1.53
C GLU A 87 23.17 4.15 -2.55
N VAL A 88 22.42 4.81 -3.44
CA VAL A 88 22.98 5.58 -4.57
C VAL A 88 23.13 7.07 -4.25
N VAL A 89 22.15 7.65 -3.56
CA VAL A 89 22.07 9.10 -3.35
C VAL A 89 22.60 9.48 -1.96
N GLY A 90 22.13 8.79 -0.93
CA GLY A 90 22.55 9.03 0.45
C GLY A 90 21.51 8.63 1.48
N LYS A 91 21.97 8.35 2.70
CA LYS A 91 21.13 7.90 3.82
C LYS A 91 20.20 8.99 4.39
N ASP A 92 20.37 10.22 3.99
CA ASP A 92 19.56 11.39 4.33
C ASP A 92 18.32 11.56 3.45
N VAL A 93 18.19 10.74 2.39
CA VAL A 93 16.98 10.70 1.58
C VAL A 93 15.80 10.24 2.44
N SER A 94 14.76 11.06 2.49
CA SER A 94 13.54 10.74 3.23
C SER A 94 12.30 10.89 2.37
N GLN A 95 11.34 10.00 2.55
CA GLN A 95 10.05 10.07 1.89
C GLN A 95 9.30 11.35 2.31
N LYS A 96 8.70 12.02 1.34
CA LYS A 96 7.80 13.19 1.53
C LYS A 96 6.36 12.86 1.17
N GLY A 97 6.17 11.92 0.27
CA GLY A 97 4.88 11.41 -0.15
C GLY A 97 5.04 10.14 -0.97
N SER A 98 3.95 9.41 -1.11
CA SER A 98 3.88 8.27 -2.02
C SER A 98 2.46 8.04 -2.51
N TYR A 99 2.38 7.42 -3.67
CA TYR A 99 1.13 6.93 -4.24
C TYR A 99 1.37 5.52 -4.77
N VAL A 100 0.48 4.60 -4.42
CA VAL A 100 0.54 3.20 -4.86
C VAL A 100 -0.82 2.82 -5.46
N GLY A 101 -0.87 2.79 -6.77
CA GLY A 101 -2.05 2.43 -7.56
C GLY A 101 -1.83 1.21 -8.43
N PRO A 102 -2.85 0.79 -9.21
CA PRO A 102 -2.74 -0.39 -10.06
C PRO A 102 -1.82 -0.20 -11.28
N GLU A 103 -1.68 1.02 -11.79
CA GLU A 103 -0.94 1.33 -13.01
C GLU A 103 0.47 1.85 -12.73
N LYS A 104 0.66 2.51 -11.58
CA LYS A 104 1.94 3.12 -11.20
C LYS A 104 2.06 3.30 -9.69
N LEU A 105 3.30 3.53 -9.27
CA LEU A 105 3.63 4.14 -8.00
C LEU A 105 4.32 5.50 -8.25
N THR A 106 4.23 6.42 -7.28
CA THR A 106 5.09 7.59 -7.18
C THR A 106 5.74 7.64 -5.81
N PHE A 107 6.92 8.21 -5.75
CA PHE A 107 7.67 8.35 -4.52
C PHE A 107 8.33 9.74 -4.49
N ASP A 108 7.81 10.61 -3.65
CA ASP A 108 8.32 11.96 -3.47
C ASP A 108 9.36 11.95 -2.34
N PHE A 109 10.52 12.53 -2.59
CA PHE A 109 11.63 12.54 -1.63
C PHE A 109 12.42 13.84 -1.70
N ASN A 110 13.17 14.12 -0.63
CA ASN A 110 14.10 15.23 -0.59
C ASN A 110 15.43 14.80 -1.21
N SER A 111 15.92 15.56 -2.16
CA SER A 111 17.25 15.37 -2.75
C SER A 111 17.60 16.56 -3.63
N HIS A 112 18.89 16.72 -3.98
CA HIS A 112 19.26 17.44 -5.19
C HIS A 112 18.75 16.70 -6.41
N PRO A 113 18.58 17.35 -7.57
CA PRO A 113 18.25 16.66 -8.81
C PRO A 113 19.22 15.51 -9.07
N LEU A 114 18.67 14.34 -9.34
CA LEU A 114 19.48 13.15 -9.63
C LEU A 114 20.19 13.30 -10.98
N THR A 115 21.42 12.83 -11.05
CA THR A 115 22.12 12.69 -12.32
C THR A 115 21.55 11.53 -13.13
N PRO A 116 21.70 11.53 -14.47
CA PRO A 116 21.28 10.40 -15.30
C PRO A 116 21.94 9.07 -14.92
N GLU A 117 23.16 9.11 -14.35
CA GLU A 117 23.86 7.95 -13.83
C GLU A 117 23.17 7.41 -12.56
N GLN A 118 22.91 8.27 -11.59
CA GLN A 118 22.18 7.89 -10.37
C GLN A 118 20.81 7.30 -10.67
N VAL A 119 20.07 7.83 -11.65
CA VAL A 119 18.78 7.26 -12.06
C VAL A 119 18.96 5.84 -12.57
N ARG A 120 19.96 5.59 -13.43
CA ARG A 120 20.24 4.24 -13.94
C ARG A 120 20.66 3.27 -12.84
N ASP A 121 21.49 3.72 -11.91
CA ASP A 121 21.98 2.89 -10.80
C ASP A 121 20.82 2.49 -9.86
N VAL A 122 19.93 3.44 -9.52
CA VAL A 122 18.71 3.16 -8.75
C VAL A 122 17.83 2.15 -9.48
N GLU A 123 17.58 2.35 -10.77
CA GLU A 123 16.78 1.44 -11.60
C GLU A 123 17.37 0.03 -11.62
N GLN A 124 18.69 -0.09 -11.80
CA GLN A 124 19.39 -1.38 -11.82
C GLN A 124 19.28 -2.10 -10.47
N LEU A 125 19.46 -1.40 -9.36
CA LEU A 125 19.35 -1.98 -8.02
C LEU A 125 17.93 -2.48 -7.76
N VAL A 126 16.92 -1.68 -8.07
CA VAL A 126 15.51 -2.08 -7.89
C VAL A 126 15.17 -3.30 -8.74
N ASN A 127 15.52 -3.28 -10.02
CA ASN A 127 15.24 -4.39 -10.93
C ASN A 127 16.01 -5.66 -10.52
N HIS A 128 17.24 -5.54 -10.04
CA HIS A 128 18.00 -6.69 -9.54
C HIS A 128 17.24 -7.37 -8.37
N ARG A 129 16.75 -6.60 -7.41
CA ARG A 129 15.97 -7.12 -6.28
C ARG A 129 14.63 -7.73 -6.71
N ILE A 130 13.96 -7.15 -7.68
CA ILE A 130 12.72 -7.73 -8.25
C ILE A 130 13.01 -9.08 -8.90
N LEU A 131 14.10 -9.19 -9.67
CA LEU A 131 14.49 -10.42 -10.36
C LEU A 131 14.94 -11.54 -9.41
N GLU A 132 15.44 -11.22 -8.22
CA GLU A 132 15.70 -12.22 -7.17
C GLU A 132 14.43 -12.95 -6.73
N ASN A 133 13.25 -12.39 -7.02
CA ASN A 133 11.94 -12.97 -6.69
C ASN A 133 11.83 -13.43 -5.23
N GLY A 134 12.39 -12.64 -4.32
CA GLY A 134 12.38 -12.93 -2.89
C GLY A 134 10.96 -12.90 -2.31
N SER A 135 10.73 -13.70 -1.29
CA SER A 135 9.45 -13.70 -0.59
C SER A 135 9.21 -12.36 0.13
N VAL A 136 7.95 -11.93 0.16
CA VAL A 136 7.52 -10.78 0.95
C VAL A 136 6.74 -11.32 2.16
N SER A 137 7.19 -10.98 3.34
CA SER A 137 6.52 -11.32 4.60
C SER A 137 6.36 -10.08 5.47
N TRP A 138 5.52 -10.16 6.48
CA TRP A 138 5.35 -9.09 7.44
C TRP A 138 5.05 -9.65 8.84
N GLN A 139 5.39 -8.85 9.84
CA GLN A 139 5.07 -9.14 11.24
C GLN A 139 4.70 -7.87 11.97
N GLU A 140 3.85 -7.98 12.98
CA GLU A 140 3.60 -6.89 13.91
C GLU A 140 4.63 -6.94 15.04
N VAL A 141 5.29 -5.81 15.26
CA VAL A 141 6.35 -5.67 16.26
C VAL A 141 6.02 -4.44 17.12
N PRO A 142 6.27 -4.48 18.45
CA PRO A 142 6.19 -3.27 19.27
C PRO A 142 7.08 -2.16 18.72
N TYR A 143 6.54 -0.93 18.65
CA TYR A 143 7.29 0.20 18.06
C TYR A 143 8.62 0.46 18.80
N GLU A 144 8.63 0.28 20.12
CA GLU A 144 9.86 0.42 20.94
C GLU A 144 10.99 -0.54 20.51
N GLU A 145 10.67 -1.71 19.99
CA GLU A 145 11.66 -2.65 19.47
C GLU A 145 12.22 -2.19 18.14
N VAL A 146 11.34 -1.68 17.27
CA VAL A 146 11.72 -1.17 15.94
C VAL A 146 12.63 0.04 16.06
N GLN A 147 12.38 0.93 17.02
CA GLN A 147 13.24 2.12 17.26
C GLN A 147 14.69 1.76 17.59
N LYS A 148 14.94 0.60 18.17
CA LYS A 148 16.29 0.14 18.58
C LYS A 148 17.02 -0.58 17.43
N ARG A 149 16.34 -0.84 16.31
CA ARG A 149 16.86 -1.60 15.18
C ARG A 149 17.32 -0.68 14.06
N SER A 150 18.61 -0.74 13.75
CA SER A 150 19.21 0.03 12.64
C SER A 150 19.06 -0.63 11.27
N ASP A 151 18.61 -1.89 11.25
CA ASP A 151 18.39 -2.69 10.04
C ASP A 151 16.98 -2.54 9.46
N ILE A 152 16.11 -1.80 10.14
CA ILE A 152 14.75 -1.48 9.68
C ILE A 152 14.70 -0.05 9.17
N MET A 153 14.28 0.10 7.92
CA MET A 153 13.98 1.43 7.37
C MET A 153 12.70 1.96 8.00
N GLN A 154 12.78 3.11 8.64
CA GLN A 154 11.65 3.78 9.27
C GLN A 154 11.27 5.01 8.44
N PHE A 155 9.98 5.21 8.22
CA PHE A 155 9.47 6.38 7.53
C PHE A 155 9.22 7.50 8.54
N PHE A 156 9.95 8.58 8.43
CA PHE A 156 9.78 9.74 9.32
C PHE A 156 8.51 10.51 8.94
N GLY A 157 7.66 10.77 9.94
CA GLY A 157 6.43 11.56 9.79
C GLY A 157 5.13 10.77 9.97
N ASP A 158 5.20 9.46 9.98
CA ASP A 158 4.03 8.63 10.32
C ASP A 158 3.82 8.60 11.85
N LYS A 159 2.58 8.79 12.26
CA LYS A 159 2.19 8.54 13.65
C LYS A 159 2.03 7.04 13.84
N TYR A 160 3.10 6.39 14.24
CA TYR A 160 3.06 4.97 14.57
C TYR A 160 2.29 4.75 15.89
N GLY A 161 1.42 3.74 15.90
CA GLY A 161 0.80 3.26 17.12
C GLY A 161 1.77 2.43 17.98
N ASP A 162 1.28 1.81 19.05
CA ASP A 162 2.08 0.96 19.94
C ASP A 162 2.70 -0.25 19.22
N LYS A 163 2.08 -0.68 18.11
CA LYS A 163 2.57 -1.76 17.23
C LYS A 163 2.67 -1.26 15.80
N VAL A 164 3.68 -1.71 15.11
CA VAL A 164 3.94 -1.40 13.71
C VAL A 164 4.09 -2.68 12.90
N ARG A 165 3.69 -2.60 11.64
CA ARG A 165 3.92 -3.67 10.67
C ARG A 165 5.31 -3.50 10.06
N VAL A 166 6.19 -4.47 10.31
CA VAL A 166 7.50 -4.56 9.67
C VAL A 166 7.37 -5.49 8.47
N VAL A 167 7.68 -5.00 7.28
CA VAL A 167 7.68 -5.76 6.03
C VAL A 167 9.11 -6.23 5.75
N GLN A 168 9.27 -7.50 5.46
CA GLN A 168 10.54 -8.10 5.08
C GLN A 168 10.48 -8.49 3.61
N LEU A 169 11.47 -8.04 2.84
CA LEU A 169 11.64 -8.32 1.42
C LEU A 169 12.84 -9.25 1.21
N GLY A 170 12.59 -10.48 0.76
CA GLY A 170 13.62 -11.50 0.58
C GLY A 170 13.98 -12.26 1.86
N GLY A 171 14.66 -13.42 1.72
CA GLY A 171 15.05 -14.33 2.80
C GLY A 171 16.55 -14.43 3.05
N GLY A 172 17.38 -13.55 2.49
CA GLY A 172 18.84 -13.54 2.65
C GLY A 172 19.30 -12.45 3.62
N ARG A 173 20.51 -12.60 4.19
CA ARG A 173 21.15 -11.66 5.11
C ARG A 173 21.19 -10.25 4.51
N GLY A 174 20.26 -9.43 4.92
CA GLY A 174 20.03 -8.08 4.43
C GLY A 174 18.55 -7.79 4.45
N ASN A 175 17.99 -7.67 5.66
CA ASN A 175 16.61 -7.22 5.83
C ASN A 175 16.53 -5.76 5.35
N LEU A 176 15.62 -5.50 4.42
CA LEU A 176 15.18 -4.15 4.07
C LEU A 176 14.05 -3.74 4.98
#